data_18474739fac59d1b777822a864bfef2a
#
_entry.id   18474739fac59d1b777822a864bfef2a
#
_cell.length_a   1.000
_cell.length_b   1.000
_cell.length_c   1.000
_cell.angle_alpha   90.00
_cell.angle_beta   90.00
_cell.angle_gamma   90.00
#
_symmetry.space_group_name_H-M   'P 1'
#
loop_
_entity.id
_entity.type
_entity.pdbx_description
1 polymer ?
#
loop_
_entity_poly.entity_id
_entity_poly.type
_entity_poly.pdbx_seq_one_letter_code
_entity_poly.pdbx_strand_id
1 'polypeptide(L)'
;MDARLVGPGRTDTAIDIFASMIEFHEGGAIHQRPRGASADWGLWTMAAFHVESNRAVHSDVWERHPLGDELLCLLSGAITVHLRDSATTVELRPGTCYAIPAGQWHRLTVEEPGDLMAVTPRSDTAHEAVGTRSNA
;
A
#
# COMPACT_ATOMS: atom_id res chain seq x y z
N MET A 1 -23.07 17.70 20.12
CA MET A 1 -22.01 16.85 19.59
C MET A 1 -21.63 17.33 18.20
N ASP A 2 -20.38 17.43 17.97
CA ASP A 2 -19.89 17.78 16.64
C ASP A 2 -20.18 16.64 15.65
N ALA A 3 -20.78 16.96 14.51
CA ALA A 3 -21.10 15.98 13.47
C ALA A 3 -19.86 15.21 12.99
N ARG A 4 -18.68 15.81 13.11
CA ARG A 4 -17.43 15.13 12.72
C ARG A 4 -17.14 13.91 13.57
N LEU A 5 -17.63 13.89 14.80
CA LEU A 5 -17.39 12.78 15.71
C LEU A 5 -18.22 11.55 15.39
N VAL A 6 -19.28 11.73 14.60
CA VAL A 6 -20.15 10.64 14.18
C VAL A 6 -20.12 10.43 12.66
N GLY A 7 -19.14 11.03 12.00
CA GLY A 7 -18.95 10.84 10.56
C GLY A 7 -18.59 9.40 10.21
N PRO A 8 -18.69 9.05 8.93
CA PRO A 8 -18.40 7.69 8.47
C PRO A 8 -17.01 7.24 8.92
N GLY A 9 -16.92 6.04 9.47
CA GLY A 9 -15.67 5.43 9.87
C GLY A 9 -15.08 5.90 11.19
N ARG A 10 -15.73 6.83 11.90
CA ARG A 10 -15.24 7.29 13.19
C ARG A 10 -15.90 6.48 14.30
N THR A 11 -15.08 5.97 15.23
CA THR A 11 -15.57 5.21 16.38
C THR A 11 -14.81 5.64 17.64
N ASP A 12 -15.35 5.24 18.81
CA ASP A 12 -14.69 5.48 20.10
C ASP A 12 -13.74 4.35 20.47
N THR A 13 -13.55 3.38 19.61
CA THR A 13 -12.71 2.22 19.85
C THR A 13 -11.52 2.22 18.90
N ALA A 14 -10.52 1.42 19.22
CA ALA A 14 -9.39 1.22 18.34
C ALA A 14 -9.83 0.61 17.00
N ILE A 15 -9.15 0.99 15.93
CA ILE A 15 -9.43 0.51 14.59
C ILE A 15 -8.58 -0.72 14.33
N ASP A 16 -9.20 -1.78 13.81
CA ASP A 16 -8.46 -2.95 13.34
C ASP A 16 -7.84 -2.63 11.98
N ILE A 17 -6.53 -2.46 11.94
CA ILE A 17 -5.83 -2.07 10.73
C ILE A 17 -5.83 -3.17 9.67
N PHE A 18 -6.09 -4.42 10.04
CA PHE A 18 -6.17 -5.53 9.07
C PHE A 18 -7.56 -5.65 8.45
N ALA A 19 -8.58 -5.08 9.07
CA ALA A 19 -9.95 -5.14 8.58
C ALA A 19 -10.41 -3.82 7.96
N SER A 20 -9.59 -2.79 8.03
CA SER A 20 -9.98 -1.43 7.67
C SER A 20 -9.04 -0.84 6.64
N MET A 21 -9.54 0.19 5.96
CA MET A 21 -8.75 1.10 5.16
C MET A 21 -8.80 2.46 5.84
N ILE A 22 -7.65 3.04 6.09
CA ILE A 22 -7.55 4.36 6.74
C ILE A 22 -7.26 5.39 5.66
N GLU A 23 -8.10 6.42 5.57
CA GLU A 23 -7.96 7.47 4.58
C GLU A 23 -7.42 8.73 5.23
N PHE A 24 -6.39 9.32 4.62
CA PHE A 24 -5.85 10.60 5.03
C PHE A 24 -6.41 11.67 4.11
N HIS A 25 -7.24 12.52 4.65
CA HIS A 25 -7.92 13.56 3.89
C HIS A 25 -7.17 14.88 3.93
N GLU A 26 -7.35 15.67 2.89
CA GLU A 26 -6.86 17.04 2.87
C GLU A 26 -7.46 17.79 4.05
N GLY A 27 -6.67 18.64 4.69
CA GLY A 27 -7.09 19.33 5.90
C GLY A 27 -6.85 18.56 7.18
N GLY A 28 -6.32 17.34 7.10
CA GLY A 28 -5.85 16.59 8.25
C GLY A 28 -6.85 15.60 8.85
N ALA A 29 -8.04 15.44 8.27
CA ALA A 29 -9.00 14.46 8.77
C ALA A 29 -8.55 13.05 8.41
N ILE A 30 -8.84 12.12 9.30
CA ILE A 30 -8.57 10.70 9.10
C ILE A 30 -9.91 9.96 9.20
N HIS A 31 -10.22 9.18 8.17
CA HIS A 31 -11.44 8.42 8.13
C HIS A 31 -11.15 6.93 8.04
N GLN A 32 -12.02 6.13 8.60
CA GLN A 32 -11.98 4.67 8.50
C GLN A 32 -13.04 4.19 7.52
N ARG A 33 -12.66 3.21 6.69
CA ARG A 33 -13.61 2.48 5.85
C ARG A 33 -13.36 0.99 5.97
N PRO A 34 -14.38 0.17 5.72
CA PRO A 34 -14.17 -1.27 5.64
C PRO A 34 -13.20 -1.62 4.50
N ARG A 35 -12.44 -2.68 4.66
CA ARG A 35 -11.57 -3.20 3.62
C ARG A 35 -12.43 -3.55 2.39
N GLY A 36 -11.95 -3.19 1.20
CA GLY A 36 -12.66 -3.44 -0.05
C GLY A 36 -13.68 -2.39 -0.46
N ALA A 37 -13.99 -1.43 0.41
CA ALA A 37 -14.83 -0.31 0.03
C ALA A 37 -14.09 0.60 -0.95
N SER A 38 -14.83 1.28 -1.84
CA SER A 38 -14.26 2.26 -2.72
C SER A 38 -13.69 3.42 -1.91
N ALA A 39 -12.44 3.75 -2.14
CA ALA A 39 -11.81 4.87 -1.50
C ALA A 39 -12.17 6.17 -2.22
N ASP A 40 -12.08 7.26 -1.50
CA ASP A 40 -12.15 8.57 -2.12
C ASP A 40 -10.81 8.85 -2.82
N TRP A 41 -10.88 9.24 -4.06
CA TRP A 41 -9.71 9.35 -4.90
C TRP A 41 -8.96 10.66 -4.66
N GLY A 42 -7.67 10.62 -4.92
CA GLY A 42 -6.79 11.74 -4.64
C GLY A 42 -6.24 11.71 -3.23
N LEU A 43 -6.52 10.66 -2.48
CA LEU A 43 -6.09 10.51 -1.09
C LEU A 43 -5.06 9.41 -0.96
N TRP A 44 -4.29 9.49 0.13
CA TRP A 44 -3.49 8.37 0.59
C TRP A 44 -4.35 7.50 1.48
N THR A 45 -4.17 6.19 1.37
CA THR A 45 -4.82 5.23 2.26
C THR A 45 -3.78 4.37 2.92
N MET A 46 -4.03 3.98 4.15
CA MET A 46 -3.19 3.06 4.90
C MET A 46 -3.97 1.77 5.13
N ALA A 47 -3.32 0.65 4.89
CA ALA A 47 -3.89 -0.66 5.16
C ALA A 47 -2.78 -1.62 5.55
N ALA A 48 -3.09 -2.55 6.46
CA ALA A 48 -2.19 -3.63 6.81
C ALA A 48 -2.80 -4.94 6.34
N PHE A 49 -1.95 -5.88 5.93
CA PHE A 49 -2.41 -7.17 5.48
C PHE A 49 -1.33 -8.22 5.66
N HIS A 50 -1.79 -9.45 5.87
CA HIS A 50 -0.89 -10.59 5.95
C HIS A 50 -0.52 -11.05 4.54
N VAL A 51 0.76 -11.28 4.30
CA VAL A 51 1.27 -11.76 3.03
C VAL A 51 1.91 -13.13 3.23
N GLU A 52 1.27 -14.15 2.72
CA GLU A 52 1.71 -15.52 2.90
C GLU A 52 2.71 -15.96 1.83
N SER A 53 2.58 -15.40 0.62
CA SER A 53 3.37 -15.84 -0.52
C SER A 53 3.43 -14.74 -1.58
N ASN A 54 4.21 -14.98 -2.62
CA ASN A 54 4.29 -14.08 -3.77
C ASN A 54 2.92 -13.80 -4.40
N ARG A 55 2.03 -14.78 -4.35
CA ARG A 55 0.68 -14.62 -4.89
C ARG A 55 -0.11 -13.55 -4.13
N ALA A 56 0.09 -13.46 -2.83
CA ALA A 56 -0.62 -12.49 -2.00
C ALA A 56 -0.25 -11.04 -2.34
N VAL A 57 0.92 -10.82 -2.89
CA VAL A 57 1.41 -9.49 -3.28
C VAL A 57 1.41 -9.29 -4.79
N HIS A 58 0.79 -10.20 -5.54
CA HIS A 58 0.73 -10.13 -7.01
C HIS A 58 2.11 -9.91 -7.63
N SER A 59 3.09 -10.72 -7.23
CA SER A 59 4.48 -10.54 -7.64
C SER A 59 4.71 -10.66 -9.14
N ASP A 60 3.73 -11.18 -9.88
CA ASP A 60 3.75 -11.27 -11.33
C ASP A 60 3.31 -9.98 -12.04
N VAL A 61 3.03 -8.93 -11.28
CA VAL A 61 2.55 -7.65 -11.81
C VAL A 61 3.43 -6.52 -11.32
N TRP A 62 3.88 -5.67 -12.25
CA TRP A 62 4.47 -4.38 -11.91
C TRP A 62 3.36 -3.38 -11.63
N GLU A 63 3.58 -2.53 -10.64
CA GLU A 63 2.63 -1.50 -10.24
C GLU A 63 3.32 -0.14 -10.20
N ARG A 64 2.58 0.91 -10.52
CA ARG A 64 3.09 2.27 -10.49
C ARG A 64 2.01 3.22 -9.98
N HIS A 65 2.42 4.13 -9.11
CA HIS A 65 1.57 5.21 -8.61
C HIS A 65 2.14 6.54 -9.08
N PRO A 66 1.59 7.14 -10.14
CA PRO A 66 2.21 8.32 -10.75
C PRO A 66 2.05 9.59 -9.93
N LEU A 67 1.04 9.68 -9.07
CA LEU A 67 0.70 10.92 -8.38
C LEU A 67 1.26 11.04 -6.96
N GLY A 68 2.00 10.08 -6.49
CA GLY A 68 2.58 10.16 -5.16
C GLY A 68 3.47 8.98 -4.82
N ASP A 69 4.23 9.14 -3.75
CA ASP A 69 5.09 8.07 -3.24
C ASP A 69 4.25 7.07 -2.46
N GLU A 70 4.66 5.81 -2.49
CA GLU A 70 4.05 4.77 -1.65
C GLU A 70 5.01 4.39 -0.54
N LEU A 71 4.51 4.32 0.69
CA LEU A 71 5.30 3.87 1.83
C LEU A 71 4.93 2.43 2.18
N LEU A 72 5.92 1.56 2.21
CA LEU A 72 5.78 0.17 2.64
C LEU A 72 6.51 -0.01 3.96
N CYS A 73 5.83 -0.54 4.96
CA CYS A 73 6.40 -0.80 6.28
C CYS A 73 6.21 -2.28 6.61
N LEU A 74 7.28 -2.98 6.92
CA LEU A 74 7.18 -4.39 7.28
C LEU A 74 7.08 -4.53 8.80
N LEU A 75 6.06 -5.26 9.23
CA LEU A 75 5.81 -5.53 10.65
C LEU A 75 6.39 -6.88 11.07
N SER A 76 6.34 -7.86 10.19
CA SER A 76 6.91 -9.19 10.40
C SER A 76 7.21 -9.84 9.06
N GLY A 77 8.06 -10.87 9.07
CA GLY A 77 8.44 -11.58 7.85
C GLY A 77 9.60 -10.94 7.12
N ALA A 78 9.70 -11.18 5.82
CA ALA A 78 10.74 -10.61 4.96
C ALA A 78 10.19 -10.41 3.56
N ILE A 79 10.35 -9.22 3.04
CA ILE A 79 9.84 -8.83 1.71
C ILE A 79 10.94 -8.09 0.96
N THR A 80 11.02 -8.34 -0.34
CA THR A 80 11.91 -7.60 -1.23
C THR A 80 11.10 -6.73 -2.18
N VAL A 81 11.47 -5.47 -2.26
CA VAL A 81 10.91 -4.53 -3.24
C VAL A 81 11.82 -4.52 -4.45
N HIS A 82 11.22 -4.74 -5.62
CA HIS A 82 11.95 -4.71 -6.89
C HIS A 82 11.58 -3.44 -7.65
N LEU A 83 12.58 -2.67 -8.03
CA LEU A 83 12.40 -1.45 -8.83
C LEU A 83 12.82 -1.76 -10.25
N ARG A 84 11.87 -1.67 -11.19
CA ARG A 84 12.11 -2.14 -12.56
C ARG A 84 13.16 -1.35 -13.31
N ASP A 85 13.05 -0.04 -13.28
CA ASP A 85 13.86 0.81 -14.16
C ASP A 85 15.33 0.89 -13.75
N SER A 86 15.60 0.79 -12.46
CA SER A 86 16.97 0.80 -11.94
C SER A 86 17.53 -0.61 -11.75
N ALA A 87 16.69 -1.64 -11.89
CA ALA A 87 17.04 -3.03 -11.57
C ALA A 87 17.57 -3.18 -10.13
N THR A 88 17.09 -2.35 -9.23
CA THR A 88 17.51 -2.32 -7.84
C THR A 88 16.51 -3.07 -6.99
N THR A 89 16.99 -3.72 -5.93
CA THR A 89 16.13 -4.36 -4.94
C THR A 89 16.36 -3.74 -3.58
N VAL A 90 15.30 -3.68 -2.78
CA VAL A 90 15.35 -3.20 -1.40
C VAL A 90 14.75 -4.26 -0.51
N GLU A 91 15.53 -4.77 0.43
CA GLU A 91 15.07 -5.77 1.38
C GLU A 91 14.42 -5.09 2.58
N LEU A 92 13.18 -5.46 2.87
CA LEU A 92 12.48 -4.99 4.07
C LEU A 92 12.54 -6.06 5.15
N ARG A 93 12.86 -5.62 6.36
CA ARG A 93 12.89 -6.44 7.57
C ARG A 93 11.90 -5.84 8.57
N PRO A 94 11.46 -6.61 9.57
CA PRO A 94 10.55 -6.08 10.57
C PRO A 94 11.06 -4.77 11.19
N GLY A 95 10.20 -3.78 11.23
CA GLY A 95 10.54 -2.45 11.74
C GLY A 95 11.20 -1.52 10.74
N THR A 96 11.30 -1.91 9.47
CA THR A 96 11.83 -1.05 8.41
C THR A 96 10.76 -0.67 7.42
N CYS A 97 10.95 0.44 6.74
CA CYS A 97 10.05 0.89 5.68
C CYS A 97 10.86 1.46 4.51
N TYR A 98 10.20 1.56 3.37
CA TYR A 98 10.78 2.14 2.17
C TYR A 98 9.73 2.97 1.46
N ALA A 99 10.12 4.17 1.04
CA ALA A 99 9.25 5.04 0.25
C ALA A 99 9.58 4.83 -1.23
N ILE A 100 8.64 4.24 -1.95
CA ILE A 100 8.78 4.03 -3.39
C ILE A 100 8.45 5.36 -4.08
N PRO A 101 9.38 5.93 -4.84
CA PRO A 101 9.13 7.21 -5.51
C PRO A 101 7.95 7.16 -6.47
N ALA A 102 7.23 8.27 -6.57
CA ALA A 102 6.15 8.41 -7.53
C ALA A 102 6.62 8.07 -8.95
N GLY A 103 5.80 7.34 -9.68
CA GLY A 103 6.09 6.96 -11.05
C GLY A 103 7.03 5.78 -11.22
N GLN A 104 7.58 5.24 -10.14
CA GLN A 104 8.50 4.12 -10.22
C GLN A 104 7.74 2.81 -10.33
N TRP A 105 8.01 2.05 -11.38
CA TRP A 105 7.47 0.69 -11.51
C TRP A 105 8.14 -0.22 -10.49
N HIS A 106 7.33 -0.92 -9.71
CA HIS A 106 7.80 -1.78 -8.63
C HIS A 106 6.93 -3.02 -8.50
N ARG A 107 7.48 -4.03 -7.85
CA ARG A 107 6.76 -5.23 -7.43
C ARG A 107 7.39 -5.76 -6.16
N LEU A 108 6.67 -6.63 -5.48
CA LEU A 108 7.12 -7.22 -4.23
C LEU A 108 7.28 -8.73 -4.40
N THR A 109 8.25 -9.29 -3.67
CA THR A 109 8.34 -10.73 -3.47
C THR A 109 8.41 -11.01 -1.98
N VAL A 110 7.79 -12.12 -1.57
CA VAL A 110 7.74 -12.54 -0.17
C VAL A 110 8.81 -13.60 0.03
N GLU A 111 9.83 -13.26 0.81
CA GLU A 111 10.87 -14.21 1.17
C GLU A 111 10.46 -15.03 2.39
N GLU A 112 9.70 -14.41 3.28
CA GLU A 112 9.20 -15.03 4.50
C GLU A 112 7.83 -14.42 4.80
N PRO A 113 6.79 -15.26 5.07
CA PRO A 113 5.45 -14.75 5.35
C PRO A 113 5.42 -13.80 6.54
N GLY A 114 4.54 -12.80 6.47
CA GLY A 114 4.43 -11.84 7.54
C GLY A 114 3.38 -10.77 7.26
N ASP A 115 3.46 -9.69 8.02
CA ASP A 115 2.51 -8.60 7.98
C ASP A 115 3.14 -7.35 7.39
N LEU A 116 2.48 -6.77 6.42
CA LEU A 116 2.91 -5.58 5.70
C LEU A 116 1.88 -4.47 5.89
N MET A 117 2.36 -3.25 6.07
CA MET A 117 1.51 -2.06 6.09
C MET A 117 1.93 -1.16 4.94
N ALA A 118 0.95 -0.64 4.20
CA ALA A 118 1.20 0.23 3.07
C ALA A 118 0.40 1.52 3.20
N VAL A 119 1.06 2.63 2.88
CA VAL A 119 0.41 3.93 2.70
C VAL A 119 0.51 4.23 1.21
N THR A 120 -0.63 4.22 0.54
CA THR A 120 -0.69 4.18 -0.92
C THR A 120 -1.51 5.33 -1.47
N PRO A 121 -0.98 6.09 -2.45
CA PRO A 121 -1.81 7.02 -3.22
C PRO A 121 -2.72 6.23 -4.16
N ARG A 122 -4.00 6.61 -4.23
CA ARG A 122 -5.01 5.80 -4.92
C ARG A 122 -5.35 6.24 -6.33
N SER A 123 -4.85 7.38 -6.79
CA SER A 123 -5.21 7.89 -8.10
C SER A 123 -4.27 7.40 -9.19
N ASP A 124 -4.85 6.99 -10.31
CA ASP A 124 -4.13 6.65 -11.55
C ASP A 124 -3.10 5.53 -11.42
N THR A 125 -3.32 4.60 -10.49
CA THR A 125 -2.48 3.41 -10.37
C THR A 125 -2.50 2.62 -11.67
N ALA A 126 -1.31 2.26 -12.15
CA ALA A 126 -1.16 1.47 -13.37
C ALA A 126 -0.53 0.12 -13.06
N HIS A 127 -0.85 -0.87 -13.87
CA HIS A 127 -0.33 -2.23 -13.73
C HIS A 127 0.19 -2.74 -15.07
N GLU A 128 1.21 -3.58 -15.01
CA GLU A 128 1.79 -4.21 -16.18
C GLU A 128 2.32 -5.58 -15.80
N ALA A 129 1.95 -6.62 -16.54
CA ALA A 129 2.40 -7.98 -16.22
C ALA A 129 3.91 -8.11 -16.42
N VAL A 130 4.54 -8.85 -15.51
CA VAL A 130 5.96 -9.15 -15.61
C VAL A 130 6.18 -10.03 -16.84
N GLY A 131 7.21 -9.69 -17.63
CA GLY A 131 7.56 -10.47 -18.82
C GLY A 131 6.77 -10.09 -20.06
N THR A 132 5.79 -9.20 -19.98
CA THR A 132 5.03 -8.73 -21.15
C THR A 132 5.45 -7.35 -21.60
N ARG A 133 6.50 -6.81 -20.98
CA ARG A 133 7.02 -5.50 -21.32
C ARG A 133 7.42 -5.49 -22.78
N SER A 134 6.95 -4.47 -23.50
CA SER A 134 7.33 -4.26 -24.88
C SER A 134 8.85 -4.12 -25.01
N ASN A 135 9.41 -4.65 -26.08
CA ASN A 135 10.82 -4.48 -26.38
C ASN A 135 11.14 -3.12 -27.01
N ALA A 136 10.16 -2.28 -27.03
CA ALA A 136 10.35 -0.95 -27.57
C ALA A 136 11.26 -0.13 -26.66
#